data_34a33ce0353f9d03fcd2f6e283a91887
#
_entry.id   34a33ce0353f9d03fcd2f6e283a91887
#
_cell.length_a   1.000
_cell.length_b   1.000
_cell.length_c   1.000
_cell.angle_alpha   90.00
_cell.angle_beta   90.00
_cell.angle_gamma   90.00
#
_symmetry.space_group_name_H-M   'P 1'
#
loop_
_entity.id
_entity.type
_entity.pdbx_description
1 polymer ?
#
loop_
_entity_poly.entity_id
_entity_poly.type
_entity_poly.pdbx_seq_one_letter_code
_entity_poly.pdbx_strand_id
1 'polypeptide(L)' 'MSIERDRAEGMLQRIDDAARRSEDYRRRAVSAGVKPQKAAARAKAMYGRVYDRMVRDYNTGVHAAPLGDNEEPF' A
#
# COMPACT_ATOMS: atom_id res chain seq x y z
N MET A 1 -1.15 -23.22 -14.11
CA MET A 1 -0.95 -21.88 -13.50
C MET A 1 0.38 -21.83 -12.80
N SER A 2 1.11 -20.75 -13.01
CA SER A 2 2.40 -20.56 -12.39
C SER A 2 2.22 -19.91 -11.01
N ILE A 3 2.85 -20.44 -9.99
CA ILE A 3 2.87 -19.86 -8.64
C ILE A 3 3.45 -18.44 -8.69
N GLU A 4 4.45 -18.22 -9.54
CA GLU A 4 5.08 -16.91 -9.72
C GLU A 4 4.11 -15.88 -10.28
N ARG A 5 3.25 -16.29 -11.21
CA ARG A 5 2.24 -15.42 -11.80
C ARG A 5 1.20 -15.01 -10.77
N ASP A 6 0.70 -15.98 -9.99
CA ASP A 6 -0.30 -15.69 -8.95
C ASP A 6 0.28 -14.76 -7.90
N ARG A 7 1.55 -14.93 -7.57
CA ARG A 7 2.29 -14.07 -6.65
C ARG A 7 2.38 -12.63 -7.17
N ALA A 8 2.75 -12.50 -8.45
CA ALA A 8 2.87 -11.19 -9.09
C ALA A 8 1.52 -10.47 -9.14
N GLU A 9 0.45 -11.18 -9.48
CA GLU A 9 -0.90 -10.62 -9.50
C GLU A 9 -1.35 -10.17 -8.11
N GLY A 10 -1.07 -10.96 -7.09
CA GLY A 10 -1.37 -10.59 -5.71
C GLY A 10 -0.63 -9.34 -5.27
N MET A 11 0.62 -9.21 -5.65
CA MET A 11 1.41 -8.02 -5.36
C MET A 11 0.86 -6.77 -6.06
N LEU A 12 0.48 -6.90 -7.34
CA LEU A 12 -0.10 -5.79 -8.09
C LEU A 12 -1.41 -5.31 -7.46
N GLN A 13 -2.25 -6.23 -6.99
CA GLN A 13 -3.47 -5.86 -6.28
C GLN A 13 -3.19 -5.11 -4.99
N ARG A 14 -2.19 -5.54 -4.22
CA ARG A 14 -1.79 -4.85 -2.99
C ARG A 14 -1.28 -3.45 -3.28
N ILE A 15 -0.51 -3.28 -4.34
CA ILE A 15 -0.01 -1.96 -4.77
C ILE A 15 -1.19 -1.06 -5.12
N ASP A 16 -2.14 -1.56 -5.90
CA ASP A 16 -3.34 -0.81 -6.27
C ASP A 16 -4.16 -0.40 -5.05
N ASP A 17 -4.38 -1.33 -4.13
CA ASP A 17 -5.13 -1.05 -2.91
C ASP A 17 -4.42 -0.01 -2.05
N ALA A 18 -3.11 -0.13 -1.92
CA ALA A 18 -2.30 0.83 -1.16
C ALA A 18 -2.38 2.22 -1.79
N ALA A 19 -2.31 2.30 -3.12
CA ALA A 19 -2.41 3.56 -3.82
C ALA A 19 -3.78 4.22 -3.62
N ARG A 20 -4.86 3.44 -3.70
CA ARG A 20 -6.21 3.94 -3.46
C ARG A 20 -6.41 4.42 -2.03
N ARG A 21 -5.93 3.65 -1.05
CA ARG A 21 -6.03 4.02 0.36
C ARG A 21 -5.24 5.29 0.67
N SER A 22 -4.04 5.43 0.11
CA SER A 22 -3.25 6.63 0.31
C SER A 22 -3.90 7.86 -0.29
N GLU A 23 -4.53 7.72 -1.48
CA GLU A 23 -5.25 8.80 -2.12
C GLU A 23 -6.51 9.19 -1.32
N ASP A 24 -7.26 8.22 -0.83
CA ASP A 24 -8.41 8.48 0.04
C ASP A 24 -7.99 9.20 1.31
N TYR A 25 -6.89 8.77 1.92
CA TYR A 25 -6.35 9.45 3.09
C TYR A 25 -6.02 10.91 2.77
N ARG A 26 -5.33 11.15 1.66
CA ARG A 26 -4.96 12.50 1.25
C ARG A 26 -6.21 13.40 1.12
N ARG A 27 -7.24 12.90 0.45
CA ARG A 27 -8.49 13.64 0.26
C ARG A 27 -9.18 13.95 1.58
N ARG A 28 -9.28 12.96 2.46
CA ARG A 28 -9.91 13.12 3.78
C ARG A 28 -9.12 14.09 4.64
N ALA A 29 -7.81 14.00 4.62
CA ALA A 29 -6.95 14.88 5.40
C ALA A 29 -7.12 16.34 4.94
N VAL A 30 -7.13 16.58 3.64
CA VAL A 30 -7.35 17.94 3.10
C VAL A 30 -8.73 18.46 3.49
N SER A 31 -9.76 17.62 3.39
CA SER A 31 -11.12 17.98 3.81
C SER A 31 -11.21 18.30 5.30
N ALA A 32 -10.36 17.66 6.11
CA ALA A 32 -10.32 17.88 7.55
C ALA A 32 -9.45 19.09 7.95
N GLY A 33 -8.87 19.81 6.99
CA GLY A 33 -8.10 21.00 7.23
C GLY A 33 -6.58 20.83 7.23
N VAL A 34 -6.08 19.65 6.91
CA VAL A 34 -4.63 19.41 6.77
C VAL A 34 -4.16 20.08 5.47
N LYS A 35 -3.00 20.73 5.53
CA LYS A 35 -2.42 21.36 4.34
C LYS A 35 -2.20 20.33 3.24
N PRO A 36 -2.50 20.63 1.96
CA PRO A 36 -2.36 19.67 0.87
C PRO A 36 -0.97 19.06 0.75
N GLN A 37 0.08 19.84 0.94
CA GLN A 37 1.46 19.35 0.89
C GLN A 37 1.74 18.33 1.99
N LYS A 38 1.25 18.58 3.20
CA LYS A 38 1.42 17.69 4.34
C LYS A 38 0.63 16.41 4.15
N ALA A 39 -0.61 16.51 3.66
CA ALA A 39 -1.44 15.35 3.37
C ALA A 39 -0.79 14.48 2.30
N ALA A 40 -0.28 15.07 1.22
CA ALA A 40 0.41 14.35 0.15
C ALA A 40 1.68 13.65 0.67
N ALA A 41 2.47 14.31 1.50
CA ALA A 41 3.68 13.73 2.08
C ALA A 41 3.37 12.52 2.96
N ARG A 42 2.33 12.62 3.80
CA ARG A 42 1.89 11.51 4.65
C ARG A 42 1.35 10.34 3.81
N ALA A 43 0.56 10.62 2.79
CA ALA A 43 0.03 9.59 1.91
C ALA A 43 1.17 8.85 1.18
N LYS A 44 2.16 9.57 0.70
CA LYS A 44 3.34 8.99 0.06
C LYS A 44 4.13 8.10 1.01
N ALA A 45 4.30 8.53 2.27
CA ALA A 45 5.02 7.75 3.27
C ALA A 45 4.27 6.44 3.58
N MET A 46 2.94 6.50 3.67
CA MET A 46 2.12 5.32 3.92
C MET A 46 2.21 4.31 2.76
N TYR A 47 2.07 4.80 1.53
CA TYR A 47 2.22 3.99 0.34
C TYR A 47 3.61 3.35 0.28
N GLY A 48 4.65 4.11 0.55
CA GLY A 48 6.04 3.64 0.52
C GLY A 48 6.31 2.51 1.50
N ARG A 49 5.72 2.58 2.71
CA ARG A 49 5.87 1.51 3.70
C ARG A 49 5.26 0.20 3.23
N VAL A 50 4.08 0.25 2.63
CA VAL A 50 3.42 -0.94 2.10
C VAL A 50 4.22 -1.51 0.92
N TYR A 51 4.68 -0.65 0.03
CA TYR A 51 5.48 -1.05 -1.11
C TYR A 51 6.77 -1.73 -0.69
N ASP A 52 7.53 -1.14 0.24
CA ASP A 52 8.78 -1.68 0.73
C ASP A 52 8.59 -3.04 1.37
N ARG A 53 7.52 -3.21 2.13
CA ARG A 53 7.19 -4.48 2.75
C ARG A 53 6.88 -5.56 1.71
N MET A 54 6.13 -5.21 0.67
CA MET A 54 5.83 -6.15 -0.41
C MET A 54 7.09 -6.58 -1.16
N VAL A 55 7.99 -5.66 -1.45
CA VAL A 55 9.26 -5.97 -2.11
C VAL A 55 10.09 -6.91 -1.24
N ARG A 56 10.16 -6.64 0.05
CA ARG A 56 10.87 -7.49 1.00
C ARG A 56 10.27 -8.90 1.03
N ASP A 57 8.95 -9.01 1.15
CA ASP A 57 8.25 -10.29 1.20
C ASP A 57 8.48 -11.08 -0.10
N TYR A 58 8.44 -10.41 -1.23
CA TYR A 58 8.72 -11.05 -2.52
C TYR A 58 10.14 -11.60 -2.56
N ASN A 59 11.13 -10.82 -2.14
CA ASN A 59 12.53 -11.22 -2.17
C ASN A 59 12.86 -12.36 -1.20
N THR A 60 12.14 -12.43 -0.09
CA THR A 60 12.32 -13.50 0.90
C THR A 60 11.49 -14.75 0.59
N GLY A 61 10.69 -14.73 -0.46
CA GLY A 61 9.86 -15.86 -0.86
C GLY A 61 8.58 -16.03 -0.05
N VAL A 62 8.25 -15.07 0.79
CA VAL A 62 7.00 -15.08 1.54
C VAL A 62 5.83 -14.79 0.60
N HIS A 63 4.75 -15.54 0.72
CA HIS A 63 3.55 -15.29 -0.08
C HIS A 63 2.94 -13.93 0.26
N ALA A 64 2.57 -13.18 -0.78
CA ALA A 64 1.86 -11.93 -0.61
C ALA A 64 0.41 -12.22 -0.20
N ALA A 65 0.16 -12.29 1.08
CA ALA A 65 -1.19 -12.44 1.61
C ALA A 65 -1.97 -11.13 1.42
N PRO A 66 -3.31 -11.18 1.29
CA PRO A 66 -4.11 -9.97 1.31
C PRO A 66 -3.82 -9.15 2.57
N LEU A 67 -3.95 -7.83 2.47
CA LEU A 67 -3.79 -6.95 3.63
C LEU A 67 -4.83 -7.32 4.69
N GLY A 68 -4.36 -7.82 5.82
CA GLY A 68 -5.20 -8.08 6.97
C GLY A 68 -5.32 -6.85 7.87
N ASP A 69 -6.13 -6.97 8.91
CA ASP A 69 -6.35 -5.86 9.86
C ASP A 69 -5.06 -5.40 10.51
N ASN A 70 -4.10 -6.31 10.69
CA ASN A 70 -2.81 -6.01 11.31
C ASN A 70 -1.82 -5.34 10.38
N GLU A 71 -2.13 -5.26 9.09
CA GLU A 71 -1.24 -4.74 8.05
C GLU A 71 -1.74 -3.46 7.42
N GLU A 72 -2.77 -2.85 7.98
CA GLU A 72 -3.26 -1.58 7.48
C GLU A 72 -2.19 -0.52 7.62
N PRO A 73 -1.94 0.24 6.55
CA PRO A 73 -0.91 1.29 6.57
C PRO A 73 -1.31 2.49 7.44
N PHE A 74 -2.51 2.49 7.96
CA PHE A 74 -3.06 3.61 8.70
C PHE A 74 -3.26 3.28 10.16
#